data_29c374981d38fc7ac9d57fa6dc9ac195
#
_entry.id   29c374981d38fc7ac9d57fa6dc9ac195
#
_cell.length_a   1.000
_cell.length_b   1.000
_cell.length_c   1.000
_cell.angle_alpha   90.00
_cell.angle_beta   90.00
_cell.angle_gamma   90.00
#
_symmetry.space_group_name_H-M   'P 1'
#
loop_
_entity.id
_entity.type
_entity.pdbx_description
1 polymer ?
#
loop_
_entity_poly.entity_id
_entity_poly.type
_entity_poly.pdbx_seq_one_letter_code
_entity_poly.pdbx_strand_id
1 'polypeptide(L)'
;LYDTFEGMSEPGPEDIDFRGQDAKAILDKTKKNQEKNYWCYSTLEETKTNLYRTGYPQAQIKFIKGKVEDTIPGHIPDQISILRLDTDWHESTYHELQHLFPRLAKGGVLIIDDYGHWKGARKATDQYFKENNIKILLNRIDYSVRAGIKNG
;
A
#
# COMPACT_ATOMS: atom_id res chain seq x y z
N LEU A 1 0.53 -0.86 -11.40
CA LEU A 1 0.24 0.17 -10.42
C LEU A 1 -1.26 0.17 -10.15
N TYR A 2 -1.64 -0.03 -8.89
CA TYR A 2 -3.03 0.06 -8.42
C TYR A 2 -3.17 1.34 -7.62
N ASP A 3 -4.16 2.14 -7.89
CA ASP A 3 -4.42 3.40 -7.19
C ASP A 3 -5.83 3.89 -7.52
N THR A 4 -6.45 4.61 -6.63
CA THR A 4 -7.71 5.31 -6.90
C THR A 4 -7.52 6.42 -7.93
N PHE A 5 -6.35 7.06 -7.95
CA PHE A 5 -6.04 8.31 -8.68
C PHE A 5 -7.04 9.45 -8.34
N GLU A 6 -7.64 9.36 -7.19
CA GLU A 6 -8.62 10.30 -6.63
C GLU A 6 -8.31 10.67 -5.17
N GLY A 7 -7.12 10.25 -4.70
CA GLY A 7 -6.65 10.41 -3.33
C GLY A 7 -6.99 9.20 -2.45
N MET A 8 -6.75 9.33 -1.16
CA MET A 8 -6.90 8.24 -0.20
C MET A 8 -8.37 7.86 0.00
N SER A 9 -8.62 6.58 0.18
CA SER A 9 -9.92 6.06 0.62
C SER A 9 -10.22 6.44 2.08
N GLU A 10 -11.47 6.26 2.51
CA GLU A 10 -11.85 6.51 3.91
C GLU A 10 -11.13 5.49 4.82
N PRO A 11 -10.47 5.97 5.90
CA PRO A 11 -9.82 5.09 6.88
C PRO A 11 -10.84 4.40 7.79
N GLY A 12 -10.47 3.24 8.28
CA GLY A 12 -11.23 2.50 9.29
C GLY A 12 -10.85 2.90 10.73
N PRO A 13 -11.51 2.31 11.73
CA PRO A 13 -11.23 2.60 13.14
C PRO A 13 -9.86 2.10 13.62
N GLU A 14 -9.23 1.22 12.88
CA GLU A 14 -7.89 0.69 13.17
C GLU A 14 -6.77 1.64 12.73
N ASP A 15 -7.11 2.62 11.87
CA ASP A 15 -6.15 3.49 11.20
C ASP A 15 -5.83 4.69 12.09
N ILE A 16 -4.89 4.45 12.99
CA ILE A 16 -4.37 5.40 13.96
C ILE A 16 -2.89 5.58 13.67
N ASP A 17 -2.40 6.82 13.67
CA ASP A 17 -0.98 7.09 13.46
C ASP A 17 -0.11 6.59 14.64
N PHE A 18 1.20 6.64 14.48
CA PHE A 18 2.15 6.20 15.51
C PHE A 18 2.07 7.04 16.81
N ARG A 19 1.50 8.23 16.76
CA ARG A 19 1.28 9.14 17.92
C ARG A 19 -0.05 8.91 18.60
N GLY A 20 -0.93 8.08 18.02
CA GLY A 20 -2.27 7.80 18.55
C GLY A 20 -3.35 8.73 18.01
N GLN A 21 -3.09 9.45 16.92
CA GLN A 21 -4.06 10.32 16.27
C GLN A 21 -4.89 9.50 15.26
N ASP A 22 -6.20 9.70 15.30
CA ASP A 22 -7.14 9.06 14.38
C ASP A 22 -6.96 9.61 12.95
N ALA A 23 -6.82 8.71 11.97
CA ALA A 23 -6.60 9.07 10.57
C ALA A 23 -7.76 9.88 10.00
N LYS A 24 -9.00 9.52 10.32
CA LYS A 24 -10.18 10.26 9.85
C LYS A 24 -10.18 11.69 10.38
N ALA A 25 -9.82 11.88 11.64
CA ALA A 25 -9.75 13.21 12.22
C ALA A 25 -8.64 14.07 11.57
N ILE A 26 -7.52 13.45 11.17
CA ILE A 26 -6.43 14.13 10.44
C ILE A 26 -6.93 14.53 9.04
N LEU A 27 -7.56 13.61 8.31
CA LEU A 27 -8.08 13.86 6.98
C LEU A 27 -9.17 14.94 6.96
N ASP A 28 -10.12 14.90 7.91
CA ASP A 28 -11.19 15.88 8.00
C ASP A 28 -10.68 17.31 8.32
N LYS A 29 -9.61 17.42 9.10
CA LYS A 29 -8.96 18.71 9.36
C LYS A 29 -8.27 19.25 8.10
N THR A 30 -7.65 18.40 7.30
CA THR A 30 -6.94 18.81 6.09
C THR A 30 -7.86 19.14 4.94
N LYS A 31 -9.03 18.48 4.83
CA LYS A 31 -10.11 18.88 3.90
C LYS A 31 -10.51 20.34 4.09
N LYS A 32 -10.52 20.83 5.34
CA LYS A 32 -10.93 22.21 5.66
C LYS A 32 -9.85 23.26 5.35
N ASN A 33 -8.57 22.89 5.38
CA ASN A 33 -7.49 23.87 5.36
C ASN A 33 -6.69 23.96 4.05
N GLN A 34 -6.92 23.12 3.06
CA GLN A 34 -6.27 23.07 1.72
C GLN A 34 -4.72 23.21 1.68
N GLU A 35 -4.07 23.56 2.81
CA GLU A 35 -2.64 23.88 2.89
C GLU A 35 -1.71 22.66 3.03
N LYS A 36 -2.22 21.51 3.46
CA LYS A 36 -1.46 20.25 3.52
C LYS A 36 -2.30 19.13 2.92
N ASN A 37 -1.90 18.67 1.76
CA ASN A 37 -2.61 17.61 1.06
C ASN A 37 -2.21 16.22 1.60
N TYR A 38 -2.76 15.83 2.74
CA TYR A 38 -2.64 14.46 3.26
C TYR A 38 -3.40 13.42 2.43
N TRP A 39 -4.17 13.88 1.44
CA TRP A 39 -4.93 12.99 0.55
C TRP A 39 -4.07 12.33 -0.51
N CYS A 40 -2.77 12.61 -0.58
CA CYS A 40 -1.84 12.04 -1.54
C CYS A 40 -2.42 12.03 -2.97
N TYR A 41 -3.10 13.13 -3.32
CA TYR A 41 -3.83 13.21 -4.58
C TYR A 41 -2.88 13.39 -5.75
N SER A 42 -2.94 12.46 -6.70
CA SER A 42 -2.35 12.59 -8.02
C SER A 42 -3.29 11.99 -9.05
N THR A 43 -3.56 12.73 -10.10
CA THR A 43 -4.42 12.23 -11.19
C THR A 43 -3.73 11.10 -11.97
N LEU A 44 -4.52 10.25 -12.60
CA LEU A 44 -3.99 9.19 -13.48
C LEU A 44 -3.09 9.78 -14.58
N GLU A 45 -3.45 10.92 -15.14
CA GLU A 45 -2.67 11.54 -16.22
C GLU A 45 -1.34 12.14 -15.74
N GLU A 46 -1.31 12.73 -14.55
CA GLU A 46 -0.07 13.18 -13.92
C GLU A 46 0.84 11.99 -13.60
N THR A 47 0.28 10.93 -13.03
CA THR A 47 1.03 9.71 -12.71
C THR A 47 1.60 9.06 -13.96
N LYS A 48 0.82 8.94 -15.05
CA LYS A 48 1.30 8.47 -16.35
C LYS A 48 2.43 9.31 -16.87
N THR A 49 2.25 10.64 -16.86
CA THR A 49 3.26 11.59 -17.33
C THR A 49 4.57 11.42 -16.59
N ASN A 50 4.52 11.30 -15.26
CA ASN A 50 5.69 11.13 -14.43
C ASN A 50 6.40 9.78 -14.69
N LEU A 51 5.64 8.70 -14.79
CA LEU A 51 6.21 7.38 -15.08
C LEU A 51 6.80 7.30 -16.49
N TYR A 52 6.15 7.89 -17.49
CA TYR A 52 6.67 7.89 -18.85
C TYR A 52 7.98 8.67 -19.01
N ARG A 53 8.18 9.72 -18.19
CA ARG A 53 9.46 10.47 -18.13
C ARG A 53 10.64 9.64 -17.61
N THR A 54 10.40 8.53 -16.94
CA THR A 54 11.49 7.64 -16.48
C THR A 54 12.19 6.90 -17.65
N GLY A 55 11.58 6.89 -18.83
CA GLY A 55 12.06 6.12 -19.97
C GLY A 55 11.74 4.62 -19.92
N TYR A 56 11.03 4.16 -18.88
CA TYR A 56 10.58 2.77 -18.83
C TYR A 56 9.55 2.49 -19.94
N PRO A 57 9.60 1.32 -20.62
CA PRO A 57 8.71 1.03 -21.74
C PRO A 57 7.23 1.14 -21.33
N GLN A 58 6.50 2.06 -21.93
CA GLN A 58 5.11 2.35 -21.56
C GLN A 58 4.20 1.12 -21.67
N ALA A 59 4.43 0.26 -22.66
CA ALA A 59 3.67 -0.98 -22.85
C ALA A 59 3.81 -1.98 -21.68
N GLN A 60 4.82 -1.83 -20.84
CA GLN A 60 5.05 -2.64 -19.65
C GLN A 60 4.42 -2.06 -18.39
N ILE A 61 3.88 -0.83 -18.45
CA ILE A 61 3.25 -0.18 -17.31
C ILE A 61 1.74 -0.39 -17.41
N LYS A 62 1.17 -1.04 -16.40
CA LYS A 62 -0.28 -1.20 -16.28
C LYS A 62 -0.81 -0.34 -15.13
N PHE A 63 -1.84 0.44 -15.42
CA PHE A 63 -2.55 1.26 -14.44
C PHE A 63 -3.92 0.65 -14.20
N ILE A 64 -4.20 0.31 -12.97
CA ILE A 64 -5.48 -0.25 -12.52
C ILE A 64 -6.12 0.80 -11.61
N LYS A 65 -7.12 1.52 -12.15
CA LYS A 65 -7.82 2.57 -11.40
C LYS A 65 -8.94 1.98 -10.55
N GLY A 66 -8.95 2.33 -9.29
CA GLY A 66 -9.98 1.96 -8.31
C GLY A 66 -9.38 1.59 -6.97
N LYS A 67 -10.23 1.39 -5.98
CA LYS A 67 -9.79 0.83 -4.70
C LYS A 67 -9.24 -0.58 -4.90
N VAL A 68 -8.22 -0.94 -4.15
CA VAL A 68 -7.62 -2.28 -4.26
C VAL A 68 -8.63 -3.38 -3.90
N GLU A 69 -9.54 -3.11 -2.98
CA GLU A 69 -10.61 -4.01 -2.59
C GLU A 69 -11.57 -4.34 -3.74
N ASP A 70 -11.77 -3.40 -4.66
CA ASP A 70 -12.67 -3.55 -5.81
C ASP A 70 -11.95 -4.14 -7.04
N THR A 71 -10.66 -3.85 -7.19
CA THR A 71 -9.88 -4.20 -8.39
C THR A 71 -9.13 -5.52 -8.26
N ILE A 72 -8.74 -5.89 -7.05
CA ILE A 72 -8.12 -7.17 -6.72
C ILE A 72 -9.24 -8.10 -6.18
N PRO A 73 -9.34 -9.37 -6.63
CA PRO A 73 -8.40 -10.13 -7.46
C PRO A 73 -8.62 -10.04 -8.98
N GLY A 74 -9.54 -9.22 -9.47
CA GLY A 74 -9.88 -9.16 -10.90
C GLY A 74 -8.70 -8.83 -11.82
N HIS A 75 -7.76 -8.06 -11.31
CA HIS A 75 -6.56 -7.62 -12.03
C HIS A 75 -5.31 -7.92 -11.21
N ILE A 76 -4.79 -9.14 -11.26
CA ILE A 76 -3.56 -9.51 -10.56
C ILE A 76 -2.58 -10.22 -11.48
N PRO A 77 -1.24 -10.02 -11.29
CA PRO A 77 -0.23 -10.75 -12.05
C PRO A 77 -0.13 -12.21 -11.56
N ASP A 78 0.34 -13.10 -12.42
CA ASP A 78 0.57 -14.50 -12.03
C ASP A 78 1.73 -14.63 -11.04
N GLN A 79 2.78 -13.82 -11.19
CA GLN A 79 3.94 -13.82 -10.32
C GLN A 79 4.45 -12.40 -10.08
N ILE A 80 4.95 -12.14 -8.88
CA ILE A 80 5.47 -10.85 -8.42
C ILE A 80 6.90 -11.05 -7.92
N SER A 81 7.82 -10.22 -8.38
CA SER A 81 9.21 -10.20 -7.87
C SER A 81 9.41 -9.15 -6.77
N ILE A 82 8.71 -8.01 -6.89
CA ILE A 82 8.71 -6.92 -5.91
C ILE A 82 7.26 -6.53 -5.66
N LEU A 83 6.82 -6.62 -4.41
CA LEU A 83 5.50 -6.20 -3.95
C LEU A 83 5.67 -5.03 -2.98
N ARG A 84 5.22 -3.82 -3.37
CA ARG A 84 5.16 -2.67 -2.48
C ARG A 84 3.71 -2.37 -2.15
N LEU A 85 3.40 -2.37 -0.87
CA LEU A 85 2.10 -2.00 -0.30
C LEU A 85 2.23 -0.59 0.25
N ASP A 86 1.37 0.33 -0.23
CA ASP A 86 1.43 1.77 0.01
C ASP A 86 0.01 2.37 -0.02
N THR A 87 -0.91 1.67 0.65
CA THR A 87 -2.33 2.02 0.69
C THR A 87 -2.81 2.47 2.08
N ASP A 88 -1.86 2.59 3.03
CA ASP A 88 -2.00 3.17 4.37
C ASP A 88 -2.89 2.39 5.34
N TRP A 89 -4.08 1.94 4.92
CA TRP A 89 -5.13 1.47 5.81
C TRP A 89 -5.06 -0.03 6.12
N HIS A 90 -5.65 -0.41 7.24
CA HIS A 90 -5.74 -1.81 7.66
C HIS A 90 -6.44 -2.67 6.60
N GLU A 91 -7.60 -2.23 6.12
CA GLU A 91 -8.42 -3.01 5.20
C GLU A 91 -7.69 -3.24 3.87
N SER A 92 -7.20 -2.17 3.25
CA SER A 92 -6.47 -2.26 1.98
C SER A 92 -5.20 -3.10 2.10
N THR A 93 -4.36 -2.85 3.10
CA THR A 93 -3.13 -3.61 3.33
C THR A 93 -3.40 -5.11 3.56
N TYR A 94 -4.44 -5.43 4.34
CA TYR A 94 -4.80 -6.82 4.59
C TYR A 94 -5.30 -7.51 3.32
N HIS A 95 -6.17 -6.82 2.55
CA HIS A 95 -6.68 -7.30 1.27
C HIS A 95 -5.56 -7.57 0.25
N GLU A 96 -4.64 -6.63 0.10
CA GLU A 96 -3.47 -6.79 -0.77
C GLU A 96 -2.60 -7.99 -0.36
N LEU A 97 -2.33 -8.13 0.93
CA LEU A 97 -1.57 -9.28 1.44
C LEU A 97 -2.26 -10.60 1.14
N GLN A 98 -3.58 -10.70 1.32
CA GLN A 98 -4.34 -11.91 1.03
C GLN A 98 -4.21 -12.36 -0.44
N HIS A 99 -4.22 -11.42 -1.37
CA HIS A 99 -4.30 -11.74 -2.80
C HIS A 99 -2.94 -11.67 -3.51
N LEU A 100 -2.06 -10.76 -3.11
CA LEU A 100 -0.79 -10.51 -3.80
C LEU A 100 0.40 -11.22 -3.16
N PHE A 101 0.45 -11.35 -1.83
CA PHE A 101 1.57 -12.03 -1.18
C PHE A 101 1.73 -13.50 -1.58
N PRO A 102 0.68 -14.30 -1.80
CA PRO A 102 0.82 -15.66 -2.33
C PRO A 102 1.53 -15.70 -3.69
N ARG A 103 1.38 -14.65 -4.50
CA ARG A 103 2.00 -14.51 -5.83
C ARG A 103 3.41 -13.95 -5.81
N LEU A 104 3.86 -13.43 -4.67
CA LEU A 104 5.25 -13.01 -4.50
C LEU A 104 6.14 -14.24 -4.60
N ALA A 105 7.10 -14.21 -5.52
CA ALA A 105 8.01 -15.31 -5.77
C ALA A 105 8.88 -15.60 -4.53
N LYS A 106 9.36 -16.83 -4.40
CA LYS A 106 10.45 -17.15 -3.47
C LYS A 106 11.65 -16.28 -3.82
N GLY A 107 12.26 -15.63 -2.82
CA GLY A 107 13.31 -14.63 -3.01
C GLY A 107 12.80 -13.26 -3.45
N GLY A 108 11.50 -13.11 -3.68
CA GLY A 108 10.90 -11.82 -3.99
C GLY A 108 10.88 -10.88 -2.80
N VAL A 109 10.86 -9.59 -3.09
CA VAL A 109 10.93 -8.52 -2.07
C VAL A 109 9.53 -8.03 -1.73
N LEU A 110 9.19 -8.04 -0.44
CA LEU A 110 8.03 -7.35 0.12
C LEU A 110 8.48 -6.02 0.70
N ILE A 111 7.77 -4.95 0.37
CA ILE A 111 7.95 -3.61 0.95
C ILE A 111 6.60 -3.18 1.51
N ILE A 112 6.56 -2.77 2.77
CA ILE A 112 5.38 -2.24 3.44
C ILE A 112 5.73 -0.81 3.85
N ASP A 113 5.13 0.17 3.19
CA ASP A 113 5.49 1.58 3.33
C ASP A 113 5.11 2.11 4.71
N ASP A 114 3.94 1.76 5.17
CA ASP A 114 3.27 2.38 6.30
C ASP A 114 3.34 1.63 7.63
N TYR A 115 4.08 0.53 7.68
CA TYR A 115 4.14 -0.35 8.85
C TYR A 115 4.51 0.38 10.16
N GLY A 116 5.38 1.38 10.09
CA GLY A 116 5.80 2.16 11.26
C GLY A 116 4.97 3.41 11.50
N HIS A 117 4.22 3.87 10.50
CA HIS A 117 3.42 5.10 10.57
C HIS A 117 1.97 4.82 10.99
N TRP A 118 1.28 3.93 10.28
CA TRP A 118 -0.11 3.59 10.57
C TRP A 118 -0.22 2.26 11.34
N LYS A 119 -0.86 2.31 12.51
CA LYS A 119 -1.11 1.11 13.31
C LYS A 119 -2.00 0.11 12.58
N GLY A 120 -2.90 0.60 11.70
CA GLY A 120 -3.74 -0.22 10.84
C GLY A 120 -2.92 -1.09 9.89
N ALA A 121 -2.02 -0.50 9.10
CA ALA A 121 -1.14 -1.23 8.18
C ALA A 121 -0.25 -2.24 8.89
N ARG A 122 0.29 -1.86 10.06
CA ARG A 122 1.05 -2.79 10.92
C ARG A 122 0.20 -3.96 11.39
N LYS A 123 -0.99 -3.68 11.92
CA LYS A 123 -1.90 -4.70 12.43
C LYS A 123 -2.30 -5.67 11.32
N ALA A 124 -2.65 -5.16 10.14
CA ALA A 124 -2.97 -5.96 8.96
C ALA A 124 -1.84 -6.93 8.61
N THR A 125 -0.61 -6.42 8.58
CA THR A 125 0.59 -7.21 8.27
C THR A 125 0.84 -8.30 9.30
N ASP A 126 0.88 -7.93 10.57
CA ASP A 126 1.15 -8.86 11.68
C ASP A 126 0.06 -9.93 11.77
N GLN A 127 -1.20 -9.55 11.56
CA GLN A 127 -2.35 -10.45 11.53
C GLN A 127 -2.23 -11.45 10.39
N TYR A 128 -2.03 -10.98 9.15
CA TYR A 128 -1.90 -11.85 7.98
C TYR A 128 -0.75 -12.85 8.13
N PHE A 129 0.41 -12.39 8.62
CA PHE A 129 1.56 -13.26 8.83
C PHE A 129 1.30 -14.33 9.89
N LYS A 130 0.64 -13.96 10.97
CA LYS A 130 0.26 -14.90 12.04
C LYS A 130 -0.72 -15.96 11.54
N GLU A 131 -1.78 -15.54 10.87
CA GLU A 131 -2.84 -16.43 10.37
C GLU A 131 -2.32 -17.44 9.33
N ASN A 132 -1.36 -17.02 8.51
CA ASN A 132 -0.77 -17.85 7.46
C ASN A 132 0.58 -18.49 7.86
N ASN A 133 0.99 -18.39 9.13
CA ASN A 133 2.26 -18.90 9.64
C ASN A 133 3.48 -18.45 8.83
N ILE A 134 3.45 -17.19 8.34
CA ILE A 134 4.53 -16.60 7.55
C ILE A 134 5.66 -16.15 8.47
N LYS A 135 6.86 -16.63 8.19
CA LYS A 135 8.09 -16.27 8.92
C LYS A 135 9.01 -15.49 7.98
N ILE A 136 8.91 -14.18 8.04
CA ILE A 136 9.74 -13.27 7.27
C ILE A 136 10.40 -12.25 8.19
N LEU A 137 11.69 -12.00 7.99
CA LEU A 137 12.38 -10.94 8.70
C LEU A 137 12.07 -9.61 8.01
N LEU A 138 11.31 -8.75 8.67
CA LEU A 138 11.05 -7.40 8.22
C LEU A 138 12.16 -6.46 8.72
N ASN A 139 13.04 -6.06 7.82
CA ASN A 139 14.09 -5.09 8.10
C ASN A 139 13.48 -3.69 8.17
N ARG A 140 13.89 -2.92 9.17
CA ARG A 140 13.54 -1.52 9.28
C ARG A 140 14.39 -0.71 8.31
N ILE A 141 13.75 -0.07 7.33
CA ILE A 141 14.43 0.82 6.37
C ILE A 141 14.50 2.24 6.93
N ASP A 142 13.37 2.74 7.43
CA ASP A 142 13.28 4.01 8.13
C ASP A 142 12.23 3.95 9.25
N TYR A 143 11.66 5.09 9.68
CA TYR A 143 10.66 5.09 10.75
C TYR A 143 9.35 4.41 10.31
N SER A 144 8.95 4.49 9.03
CA SER A 144 7.72 3.93 8.47
C SER A 144 7.95 2.60 7.76
N VAL A 145 8.86 2.57 6.81
CA VAL A 145 9.04 1.47 5.85
C VAL A 145 9.66 0.21 6.47
N ARG A 146 9.08 -0.93 6.10
CA ARG A 146 9.69 -2.26 6.35
C ARG A 146 9.85 -3.00 5.04
N ALA A 147 10.96 -3.73 4.91
CA ALA A 147 11.19 -4.59 3.76
C ALA A 147 11.68 -5.99 4.20
N GLY A 148 11.29 -7.00 3.46
CA GLY A 148 11.70 -8.38 3.72
C GLY A 148 11.75 -9.20 2.44
N ILE A 149 12.46 -10.34 2.51
CA ILE A 149 12.56 -11.29 1.39
C ILE A 149 11.68 -12.48 1.71
N LYS A 150 10.79 -12.85 0.79
CA LYS A 150 9.95 -14.04 0.95
C LYS A 150 10.81 -15.30 0.91
N ASN A 151 10.86 -15.99 2.03
CA ASN A 151 11.42 -17.33 2.11
C ASN A 151 10.46 -18.34 1.45
N GLY A 152 10.97 -19.47 1.03
CA GLY A 152 10.13 -20.49 0.39
C GLY A 152 9.20 -21.19 1.34
#